data_116e6d30d97641ac23ac575467d5358c
#
_entry.id   116e6d30d97641ac23ac575467d5358c
#
_cell.length_a   1.000
_cell.length_b   1.000
_cell.length_c   1.000
_cell.angle_alpha   90.00
_cell.angle_beta   90.00
_cell.angle_gamma   90.00
#
_symmetry.space_group_name_H-M   'P 1'
#
loop_
_entity.id
_entity.type
_entity.pdbx_description
1 polymer ?
#
loop_
_entity_poly.entity_id
_entity_poly.type
_entity_poly.pdbx_seq_one_letter_code
_entity_poly.pdbx_strand_id
1 'polypeptide(L)'
;MRLPGPDDVHGNTQRRYDRRYVHHAWPEFKRGAVGNLASKAHQVTRAGIAIALFTAAACARRVEQNSIAISPVAIIDVASGETHQDNTVLIEGNRITYAGPAAAAKIPAGTQVIDGRGKFLIPGLWDMHVHGFVYVFSDFAGPLMIANGVTGARDMGYYIDTTLRWKADILAGREIGPRLVVGVRVDGPINEARFVAHVVTNEDGVRAVDTLVRRKDGSPRADFIKTYSWIPRAAYFGIAREAKKLGVTFAGHAPYSVSVVEASDAGQRSIEHEDDLMRACSSRDSALRALFGDTATANAPDQLRLIRDQARRLRESFDPVRCRSVIATLARNHTWITPTLVVYQPYAHAFDSVATHPEWAKYVPGLVRGGWMRRAAGLSRADSMVVRSYFSFDRTRDLRDAGVKLLAGTDMPQAFVYPGFSLHEELELLVKAGLTPLEALRTATYNPAEFLGALDSLGTVARGKLADLVLLEANPLTDIRNTRRISVVIANGRIFDRSARAQLLNHVERALKH
;
A
#
# COMPACT_ATOMS: atom_id res chain seq x y z
N MET A 1 -32.58 -32.68 -24.33
CA MET A 1 -32.38 -31.34 -23.76
C MET A 1 -30.93 -31.26 -23.31
N ARG A 2 -30.07 -30.57 -24.06
CA ARG A 2 -28.66 -30.35 -23.70
C ARG A 2 -28.56 -29.13 -22.77
N LEU A 3 -27.92 -29.28 -21.62
CA LEU A 3 -27.56 -28.18 -20.74
C LEU A 3 -26.48 -27.34 -21.44
N PRO A 4 -26.49 -25.99 -21.33
CA PRO A 4 -25.47 -25.14 -21.92
C PRO A 4 -24.15 -25.27 -21.16
N GLY A 5 -23.04 -25.24 -21.88
CA GLY A 5 -21.68 -25.34 -21.38
C GLY A 5 -21.23 -24.09 -20.59
N PRO A 6 -20.13 -24.17 -19.86
CA PRO A 6 -19.70 -23.13 -18.91
C PRO A 6 -19.25 -21.79 -19.54
N ASP A 7 -19.18 -21.68 -20.85
CA ASP A 7 -18.61 -20.50 -21.53
C ASP A 7 -19.60 -19.33 -21.76
N ASP A 8 -20.89 -19.55 -21.59
CA ASP A 8 -21.92 -18.53 -21.90
C ASP A 8 -22.24 -17.56 -20.75
N VAL A 9 -21.76 -17.83 -19.54
CA VAL A 9 -22.10 -17.01 -18.35
C VAL A 9 -21.13 -15.85 -18.11
N HIS A 10 -19.91 -15.88 -18.68
CA HIS A 10 -18.88 -14.87 -18.41
C HIS A 10 -18.84 -13.69 -19.41
N GLY A 11 -19.42 -13.83 -20.59
CA GLY A 11 -19.41 -12.79 -21.63
C GLY A 11 -20.31 -11.59 -21.37
N ASN A 12 -21.36 -11.74 -20.58
CA ASN A 12 -22.43 -10.75 -20.44
C ASN A 12 -22.36 -9.88 -19.17
N THR A 13 -21.64 -10.32 -18.15
CA THR A 13 -21.45 -9.54 -16.91
C THR A 13 -20.35 -8.48 -17.06
N GLN A 14 -19.30 -8.76 -17.82
CA GLN A 14 -18.18 -7.83 -18.03
C GLN A 14 -18.58 -6.61 -18.87
N ARG A 15 -19.48 -6.80 -19.88
CA ARG A 15 -20.00 -5.69 -20.71
C ARG A 15 -21.01 -4.79 -20.00
N ARG A 16 -21.66 -5.24 -18.91
CA ARG A 16 -22.58 -4.42 -18.13
C ARG A 16 -21.88 -3.55 -17.09
N TYR A 17 -20.70 -3.94 -16.60
CA TYR A 17 -19.91 -3.14 -15.66
C TYR A 17 -19.09 -2.04 -16.33
N ASP A 18 -18.57 -2.27 -17.55
CA ASP A 18 -17.77 -1.28 -18.29
C ASP A 18 -18.55 -0.05 -18.77
N ARG A 19 -19.89 -0.08 -18.82
CA ARG A 19 -20.69 1.03 -19.39
C ARG A 19 -21.43 1.90 -18.40
N ARG A 20 -21.51 1.56 -17.12
CA ARG A 20 -22.32 2.34 -16.17
C ARG A 20 -21.55 3.15 -15.14
N TYR A 21 -20.26 3.02 -15.01
CA TYR A 21 -19.47 3.71 -14.00
C TYR A 21 -18.42 4.70 -14.54
N VAL A 22 -18.41 4.97 -15.86
CA VAL A 22 -17.41 5.86 -16.48
C VAL A 22 -17.85 7.33 -16.51
N HIS A 23 -19.11 7.66 -16.25
CA HIS A 23 -19.60 9.03 -16.35
C HIS A 23 -20.64 9.37 -15.28
N HIS A 24 -20.22 9.65 -14.04
CA HIS A 24 -20.89 10.65 -13.24
C HIS A 24 -19.85 11.47 -12.50
N ALA A 25 -19.66 12.64 -13.10
CA ALA A 25 -18.77 13.69 -12.69
C ALA A 25 -19.05 14.18 -11.27
N TRP A 26 -17.99 14.57 -10.60
CA TRP A 26 -17.98 15.53 -9.52
C TRP A 26 -18.69 16.82 -9.94
N PRO A 27 -19.38 17.55 -9.05
CA PRO A 27 -19.95 18.84 -9.38
C PRO A 27 -18.86 19.76 -9.92
N GLU A 28 -19.13 20.35 -11.08
CA GLU A 28 -18.23 21.17 -11.87
C GLU A 28 -17.56 22.28 -11.03
N PHE A 29 -16.25 22.17 -10.86
CA PHE A 29 -15.44 23.37 -10.71
C PHE A 29 -15.28 23.96 -12.11
N LYS A 30 -15.87 25.16 -12.31
CA LYS A 30 -15.94 25.89 -13.57
C LYS A 30 -14.63 25.86 -14.33
N ARG A 31 -14.64 25.24 -15.49
CA ARG A 31 -13.58 25.36 -16.50
C ARG A 31 -13.64 26.76 -17.11
N GLY A 32 -12.58 27.52 -16.91
CA GLY A 32 -12.31 28.71 -17.73
C GLY A 32 -12.04 28.29 -19.17
N ALA A 33 -12.75 28.87 -20.09
CA ALA A 33 -12.71 28.60 -21.51
C ALA A 33 -11.30 28.75 -22.10
N VAL A 34 -10.81 27.71 -22.80
CA VAL A 34 -9.75 27.85 -23.80
C VAL A 34 -10.38 27.50 -25.15
N GLY A 35 -10.56 28.56 -25.95
CA GLY A 35 -11.14 28.43 -27.27
C GLY A 35 -10.20 27.77 -28.27
N ASN A 36 -10.82 26.98 -29.14
CA ASN A 36 -10.26 26.47 -30.38
C ASN A 36 -9.82 27.58 -31.33
N LEU A 37 -8.59 27.48 -31.82
CA LEU A 37 -8.17 28.14 -33.06
C LEU A 37 -7.33 27.16 -33.87
N ALA A 38 -7.97 26.49 -34.80
CA ALA A 38 -7.30 25.82 -35.89
C ALA A 38 -7.57 26.56 -37.20
N SER A 39 -6.51 26.71 -37.99
CA SER A 39 -6.42 26.98 -39.42
C SER A 39 -6.81 28.35 -39.96
N LYS A 40 -5.81 29.09 -40.42
CA LYS A 40 -5.71 29.54 -41.81
C LYS A 40 -4.30 30.08 -42.11
N ALA A 41 -3.57 29.43 -42.96
CA ALA A 41 -2.44 29.99 -43.67
C ALA A 41 -2.94 30.85 -44.82
N HIS A 42 -2.41 32.08 -45.03
CA HIS A 42 -1.87 32.54 -46.32
C HIS A 42 -1.40 33.99 -46.27
N GLN A 43 -0.22 34.13 -46.86
CA GLN A 43 0.33 35.29 -47.62
C GLN A 43 1.03 36.46 -46.90
N VAL A 44 2.26 36.51 -47.32
CA VAL A 44 3.31 37.53 -47.18
C VAL A 44 2.96 38.87 -47.82
N THR A 45 3.28 40.00 -47.17
CA THR A 45 3.86 41.18 -47.85
C THR A 45 4.75 41.96 -46.90
N ARG A 46 5.89 42.40 -47.45
CA ARG A 46 6.93 43.24 -46.85
C ARG A 46 6.46 44.68 -46.73
N ALA A 47 6.72 45.34 -45.64
CA ALA A 47 7.38 46.65 -45.53
C ALA A 47 7.17 47.26 -44.13
N GLY A 48 8.20 47.92 -43.59
CA GLY A 48 8.08 48.93 -42.55
C GLY A 48 8.69 48.60 -41.18
N ILE A 49 9.98 48.89 -41.04
CA ILE A 49 10.68 49.00 -39.75
C ILE A 49 10.11 50.18 -38.98
N ALA A 50 9.47 49.94 -37.84
CA ALA A 50 9.30 50.92 -36.79
C ALA A 50 9.63 50.25 -35.46
N ILE A 51 10.76 50.67 -34.87
CA ILE A 51 11.19 50.29 -33.53
C ILE A 51 10.21 50.96 -32.54
N ALA A 52 9.27 50.21 -32.01
CA ALA A 52 8.52 50.55 -30.82
C ALA A 52 8.97 49.62 -29.70
N LEU A 53 9.74 50.16 -28.77
CA LEU A 53 10.02 49.54 -27.48
C LEU A 53 8.71 49.38 -26.72
N PHE A 54 8.02 48.26 -26.94
CA PHE A 54 6.98 47.78 -26.03
C PHE A 54 7.65 46.95 -24.94
N THR A 55 7.76 47.55 -23.76
CA THR A 55 7.95 46.79 -22.52
C THR A 55 6.81 45.80 -22.39
N ALA A 56 7.02 44.59 -22.84
CA ALA A 56 6.17 43.47 -22.54
C ALA A 56 6.30 43.18 -21.03
N ALA A 57 5.45 43.82 -20.22
CA ALA A 57 5.15 43.31 -18.90
C ALA A 57 4.54 41.92 -19.11
N ALA A 58 5.39 40.89 -19.10
CA ALA A 58 4.96 39.51 -19.00
C ALA A 58 4.19 39.41 -17.70
N CYS A 59 2.86 39.49 -17.73
CA CYS A 59 1.98 38.95 -16.72
C CYS A 59 2.19 37.42 -16.71
N ALA A 60 3.28 37.00 -16.12
CA ALA A 60 3.36 35.65 -15.56
C ALA A 60 2.19 35.61 -14.57
N ARG A 61 1.07 34.99 -14.94
CA ARG A 61 0.12 34.47 -13.97
C ARG A 61 0.94 33.68 -12.99
N ARG A 62 1.29 34.28 -11.85
CA ARG A 62 1.63 33.52 -10.66
C ARG A 62 0.43 32.61 -10.45
N VAL A 63 0.59 31.33 -10.74
CA VAL A 63 -0.25 30.31 -10.12
C VAL A 63 -0.08 30.62 -8.65
N GLU A 64 -1.14 31.06 -7.98
CA GLU A 64 -1.16 31.21 -6.53
C GLU A 64 -0.79 29.83 -6.01
N GLN A 65 0.47 29.66 -5.66
CA GLN A 65 0.91 28.49 -4.92
C GLN A 65 0.28 28.67 -3.56
N ASN A 66 -0.83 27.95 -3.30
CA ASN A 66 -1.45 27.91 -2.00
C ASN A 66 -0.38 27.49 -0.99
N SER A 67 0.17 28.45 -0.28
CA SER A 67 1.09 28.20 0.82
C SER A 67 0.27 27.79 2.04
N ILE A 68 0.75 26.77 2.77
CA ILE A 68 0.12 26.24 3.97
C ILE A 68 1.12 26.37 5.12
N ALA A 69 0.65 26.78 6.29
CA ALA A 69 1.40 26.77 7.52
C ALA A 69 0.67 25.92 8.57
N ILE A 70 1.38 25.06 9.26
CA ILE A 70 0.88 24.41 10.47
C ILE A 70 1.66 25.02 11.64
N SER A 71 0.99 25.79 12.52
CA SER A 71 1.69 26.59 13.52
C SER A 71 0.79 27.01 14.69
N PRO A 72 1.29 27.01 15.94
CA PRO A 72 2.41 26.18 16.35
C PRO A 72 2.02 24.70 16.44
N VAL A 73 2.98 23.78 16.37
CA VAL A 73 2.71 22.35 16.39
C VAL A 73 3.86 21.57 17.04
N ALA A 74 3.56 20.44 17.69
CA ALA A 74 4.57 19.47 18.11
C ALA A 74 4.91 18.55 16.93
N ILE A 75 6.18 18.53 16.49
CA ILE A 75 6.67 17.60 15.46
C ILE A 75 7.24 16.37 16.15
N ILE A 76 6.75 15.18 15.77
CA ILE A 76 7.36 13.92 16.18
C ILE A 76 8.43 13.55 15.15
N ASP A 77 9.68 13.56 15.56
CA ASP A 77 10.76 12.97 14.78
C ASP A 77 10.70 11.45 14.93
N VAL A 78 10.13 10.79 13.95
CA VAL A 78 10.00 9.32 13.95
C VAL A 78 11.34 8.61 13.78
N ALA A 79 12.42 9.29 13.37
CA ALA A 79 13.74 8.71 13.28
C ALA A 79 14.42 8.60 14.66
N SER A 80 14.33 9.65 15.48
CA SER A 80 14.91 9.66 16.85
C SER A 80 13.90 9.23 17.92
N GLY A 81 12.61 9.52 17.74
CA GLY A 81 11.56 9.41 18.75
C GLY A 81 11.37 10.67 19.59
N GLU A 82 12.11 11.74 19.29
CA GLU A 82 11.97 13.01 19.97
C GLU A 82 10.69 13.74 19.54
N THR A 83 10.13 14.53 20.44
CA THR A 83 8.99 15.41 20.17
C THR A 83 9.44 16.86 20.32
N HIS A 84 9.49 17.58 19.22
CA HIS A 84 9.90 18.97 19.17
C HIS A 84 8.67 19.87 19.29
N GLN A 85 8.52 20.57 20.42
CA GLN A 85 7.39 21.47 20.69
C GLN A 85 7.53 22.81 19.96
N ASP A 86 6.42 23.53 19.83
CA ASP A 86 6.37 24.92 19.33
C ASP A 86 7.08 25.13 17.98
N ASN A 87 6.87 24.23 17.03
CA ASN A 87 7.39 24.34 15.69
C ASN A 87 6.35 24.91 14.70
N THR A 88 6.85 25.36 13.57
CA THR A 88 6.06 25.70 12.38
C THR A 88 6.53 24.87 11.20
N VAL A 89 5.60 24.37 10.43
CA VAL A 89 5.86 23.73 9.14
C VAL A 89 5.22 24.58 8.04
N LEU A 90 6.04 25.06 7.08
CA LEU A 90 5.57 25.74 5.87
C LEU A 90 5.63 24.81 4.69
N ILE A 91 4.59 24.86 3.86
CA ILE A 91 4.43 24.03 2.67
C ILE A 91 4.12 24.93 1.48
N GLU A 92 4.84 24.73 0.38
CA GLU A 92 4.58 25.36 -0.91
C GLU A 92 4.40 24.27 -1.97
N GLY A 93 3.27 24.29 -2.63
CA GLY A 93 2.90 23.19 -3.51
C GLY A 93 2.79 21.88 -2.74
N ASN A 94 3.64 20.90 -3.08
CA ASN A 94 3.66 19.60 -2.39
C ASN A 94 4.97 19.36 -1.58
N ARG A 95 5.71 20.43 -1.23
CA ARG A 95 6.97 20.31 -0.48
C ARG A 95 7.00 21.16 0.77
N ILE A 96 7.69 20.65 1.77
CA ILE A 96 8.01 21.36 3.01
C ILE A 96 9.14 22.36 2.72
N THR A 97 8.89 23.65 2.88
CA THR A 97 9.90 24.71 2.69
C THR A 97 10.55 25.13 3.99
N TYR A 98 9.85 24.93 5.11
CA TYR A 98 10.37 25.16 6.46
C TYR A 98 9.80 24.13 7.44
N ALA A 99 10.62 23.64 8.35
CA ALA A 99 10.22 22.88 9.53
C ALA A 99 11.19 23.24 10.65
N GLY A 100 10.71 23.88 11.71
CA GLY A 100 11.57 24.35 12.82
C GLY A 100 10.82 25.27 13.78
N PRO A 101 11.55 25.91 14.75
CA PRO A 101 10.96 26.73 15.81
C PRO A 101 9.99 27.80 15.28
N ALA A 102 8.79 27.89 15.90
CA ALA A 102 7.76 28.84 15.47
C ALA A 102 8.21 30.30 15.58
N ALA A 103 9.04 30.62 16.59
CA ALA A 103 9.58 31.98 16.78
C ALA A 103 10.51 32.44 15.64
N ALA A 104 11.11 31.52 14.89
CA ALA A 104 11.98 31.82 13.75
C ALA A 104 11.26 31.76 12.39
N ALA A 105 10.02 31.28 12.38
CA ALA A 105 9.25 31.10 11.14
C ALA A 105 8.76 32.43 10.58
N LYS A 106 8.98 32.64 9.27
CA LYS A 106 8.41 33.77 8.53
C LYS A 106 7.26 33.24 7.67
N ILE A 107 6.04 33.39 8.17
CA ILE A 107 4.83 32.95 7.44
C ILE A 107 4.48 34.03 6.43
N PRO A 108 4.48 33.74 5.10
CA PRO A 108 4.13 34.69 4.08
C PRO A 108 2.68 35.21 4.21
N ALA A 109 2.41 36.42 3.81
CA ALA A 109 1.04 36.95 3.74
C ALA A 109 0.20 36.10 2.76
N GLY A 110 -1.06 35.84 3.11
CA GLY A 110 -1.96 34.99 2.31
C GLY A 110 -1.77 33.47 2.51
N THR A 111 -0.85 33.03 3.38
CA THR A 111 -0.68 31.61 3.74
C THR A 111 -1.91 31.11 4.51
N GLN A 112 -2.45 29.96 4.13
CA GLN A 112 -3.49 29.28 4.91
C GLN A 112 -2.87 28.68 6.18
N VAL A 113 -3.27 29.20 7.36
CA VAL A 113 -2.73 28.73 8.64
C VAL A 113 -3.65 27.69 9.26
N ILE A 114 -3.08 26.54 9.60
CA ILE A 114 -3.72 25.45 10.35
C ILE A 114 -3.24 25.54 11.80
N ASP A 115 -4.17 25.66 12.75
CA ASP A 115 -3.87 25.65 14.18
C ASP A 115 -3.46 24.25 14.64
N GLY A 116 -2.19 24.12 15.02
CA GLY A 116 -1.59 22.89 15.52
C GLY A 116 -1.37 22.86 17.04
N ARG A 117 -1.88 23.84 17.78
CA ARG A 117 -1.72 23.91 19.25
C ARG A 117 -2.23 22.67 19.94
N GLY A 118 -1.38 22.05 20.77
CA GLY A 118 -1.70 20.81 21.47
C GLY A 118 -1.81 19.57 20.58
N LYS A 119 -1.43 19.67 19.30
CA LYS A 119 -1.49 18.59 18.30
C LYS A 119 -0.09 18.12 17.91
N PHE A 120 -0.06 16.94 17.30
CA PHE A 120 1.17 16.23 16.96
C PHE A 120 1.23 15.97 15.46
N LEU A 121 2.31 16.42 14.82
CA LEU A 121 2.52 16.24 13.39
C LEU A 121 3.48 15.09 13.14
N ILE A 122 3.05 14.17 12.29
CA ILE A 122 3.84 13.01 11.84
C ILE A 122 3.89 12.98 10.31
N PRO A 123 4.85 12.26 9.70
CA PRO A 123 4.77 11.91 8.28
C PRO A 123 3.49 11.16 7.98
N GLY A 124 3.00 11.27 6.76
CA GLY A 124 1.87 10.47 6.29
C GLY A 124 2.14 8.97 6.38
N LEU A 125 1.11 8.20 6.72
CA LEU A 125 1.22 6.76 6.90
C LEU A 125 1.33 6.05 5.54
N TRP A 126 2.09 4.96 5.52
CA TRP A 126 2.25 4.04 4.39
C TRP A 126 1.69 2.67 4.71
N ASP A 127 0.86 2.14 3.81
CA ASP A 127 0.45 0.75 3.80
C ASP A 127 1.32 -0.02 2.79
N MET A 128 2.23 -0.85 3.30
CA MET A 128 3.25 -1.50 2.47
C MET A 128 2.80 -2.81 1.85
N HIS A 129 1.53 -3.19 2.00
CA HIS A 129 0.96 -4.34 1.33
C HIS A 129 -0.53 -4.14 1.06
N VAL A 130 -0.86 -3.73 -0.17
CA VAL A 130 -2.25 -3.57 -0.60
C VAL A 130 -2.49 -4.19 -1.97
N HIS A 131 -3.74 -4.57 -2.23
CA HIS A 131 -4.29 -4.87 -3.54
C HIS A 131 -5.49 -3.94 -3.80
N GLY A 132 -5.31 -2.64 -3.51
CA GLY A 132 -6.39 -1.67 -3.34
C GLY A 132 -7.01 -1.17 -4.63
N PHE A 133 -6.28 -1.30 -5.74
CA PHE A 133 -6.71 -0.74 -7.03
C PHE A 133 -7.24 -1.83 -7.94
N VAL A 134 -8.10 -2.68 -7.38
CA VAL A 134 -8.74 -3.81 -8.05
C VAL A 134 -10.25 -3.59 -8.18
N TYR A 135 -10.79 -3.73 -9.40
CA TYR A 135 -12.23 -3.71 -9.71
C TYR A 135 -13.05 -2.75 -8.83
N VAL A 136 -13.88 -3.35 -7.96
CA VAL A 136 -14.85 -2.66 -7.11
C VAL A 136 -14.23 -1.82 -6.00
N PHE A 137 -12.93 -1.91 -5.74
CA PHE A 137 -12.24 -1.10 -4.73
C PHE A 137 -11.50 0.10 -5.31
N SER A 138 -11.23 0.13 -6.61
CA SER A 138 -10.41 1.18 -7.23
C SER A 138 -10.94 2.59 -6.94
N ASP A 139 -12.25 2.79 -6.99
CA ASP A 139 -12.87 4.10 -6.82
C ASP A 139 -13.03 4.50 -5.33
N PHE A 140 -12.90 3.56 -4.41
CA PHE A 140 -13.18 3.75 -2.97
C PHE A 140 -11.94 3.68 -2.11
N ALA A 141 -10.96 2.85 -2.46
CA ALA A 141 -9.76 2.64 -1.66
C ALA A 141 -8.97 3.93 -1.43
N GLY A 142 -8.73 4.71 -2.49
CA GLY A 142 -7.99 5.96 -2.41
C GLY A 142 -8.58 6.97 -1.43
N PRO A 143 -9.86 7.38 -1.58
CA PRO A 143 -10.55 8.26 -0.64
C PRO A 143 -10.57 7.75 0.80
N LEU A 144 -10.79 6.44 1.03
CA LEU A 144 -10.79 5.83 2.36
C LEU A 144 -9.39 5.88 3.00
N MET A 145 -8.34 5.60 2.23
CA MET A 145 -6.96 5.67 2.69
C MET A 145 -6.60 7.10 3.12
N ILE A 146 -6.87 8.10 2.27
CA ILE A 146 -6.62 9.51 2.60
C ILE A 146 -7.42 9.95 3.83
N ALA A 147 -8.70 9.57 3.93
CA ALA A 147 -9.52 9.91 5.10
C ALA A 147 -8.95 9.35 6.42
N ASN A 148 -8.16 8.27 6.35
CA ASN A 148 -7.49 7.63 7.48
C ASN A 148 -5.99 7.93 7.57
N GLY A 149 -5.47 8.98 6.89
CA GLY A 149 -4.08 9.41 7.01
C GLY A 149 -3.06 8.54 6.28
N VAL A 150 -3.52 7.58 5.46
CA VAL A 150 -2.66 6.74 4.64
C VAL A 150 -2.37 7.47 3.33
N THR A 151 -1.19 8.06 3.23
CA THR A 151 -0.78 8.91 2.10
C THR A 151 0.15 8.20 1.11
N GLY A 152 0.60 7.01 1.45
CA GLY A 152 1.40 6.16 0.59
C GLY A 152 0.96 4.70 0.64
N ALA A 153 1.11 3.97 -0.47
CA ALA A 153 0.78 2.55 -0.55
C ALA A 153 1.70 1.81 -1.52
N ARG A 154 2.08 0.58 -1.14
CA ARG A 154 2.74 -0.36 -2.03
C ARG A 154 1.72 -1.37 -2.54
N ASP A 155 1.28 -1.19 -3.80
CA ASP A 155 0.35 -2.11 -4.46
C ASP A 155 1.09 -3.36 -4.94
N MET A 156 0.68 -4.50 -4.42
CA MET A 156 1.33 -5.80 -4.62
C MET A 156 0.90 -6.50 -5.91
N GLY A 157 0.42 -5.72 -6.86
CA GLY A 157 0.12 -6.12 -8.23
C GLY A 157 -1.28 -6.70 -8.42
N TYR A 158 -1.90 -6.18 -9.47
CA TYR A 158 -3.14 -6.66 -10.04
C TYR A 158 -3.15 -6.29 -11.54
N TYR A 159 -4.13 -5.56 -12.06
CA TYR A 159 -4.10 -5.05 -13.44
C TYR A 159 -3.14 -3.86 -13.55
N ILE A 160 -1.90 -4.13 -13.94
CA ILE A 160 -0.82 -3.14 -13.93
C ILE A 160 -1.17 -1.84 -14.67
N ASP A 161 -1.74 -1.92 -15.87
CA ASP A 161 -2.04 -0.72 -16.66
C ASP A 161 -3.12 0.15 -16.01
N THR A 162 -4.07 -0.46 -15.28
CA THR A 162 -5.07 0.23 -14.49
C THR A 162 -4.44 0.91 -13.28
N THR A 163 -3.61 0.20 -12.52
CA THR A 163 -2.93 0.75 -11.33
C THR A 163 -1.97 1.88 -11.71
N LEU A 164 -1.24 1.76 -12.82
CA LEU A 164 -0.36 2.82 -13.32
C LEU A 164 -1.14 4.08 -13.75
N ARG A 165 -2.32 3.91 -14.35
CA ARG A 165 -3.21 5.03 -14.66
C ARG A 165 -3.66 5.74 -13.37
N TRP A 166 -4.11 5.00 -12.37
CA TRP A 166 -4.43 5.55 -11.05
C TRP A 166 -3.26 6.30 -10.42
N LYS A 167 -2.05 5.71 -10.45
CA LYS A 167 -0.82 6.37 -10.00
C LYS A 167 -0.64 7.72 -10.68
N ALA A 168 -0.78 7.77 -12.00
CA ALA A 168 -0.63 9.01 -12.78
C ALA A 168 -1.73 10.03 -12.47
N ASP A 169 -2.98 9.60 -12.30
CA ASP A 169 -4.12 10.47 -12.01
C ASP A 169 -4.04 11.04 -10.59
N ILE A 170 -3.63 10.24 -9.61
CA ILE A 170 -3.38 10.70 -8.24
C ILE A 170 -2.24 11.74 -8.20
N LEU A 171 -1.11 11.46 -8.86
CA LEU A 171 0.03 12.40 -8.91
C LEU A 171 -0.33 13.71 -9.61
N ALA A 172 -1.19 13.66 -10.61
CA ALA A 172 -1.70 14.82 -11.32
C ALA A 172 -2.85 15.56 -10.59
N GLY A 173 -3.28 15.05 -9.43
CA GLY A 173 -4.38 15.61 -8.64
C GLY A 173 -5.78 15.41 -9.25
N ARG A 174 -5.91 14.58 -10.29
CA ARG A 174 -7.21 14.23 -10.89
C ARG A 174 -8.00 13.26 -10.03
N GLU A 175 -7.31 12.41 -9.29
CA GLU A 175 -7.91 11.46 -8.36
C GLU A 175 -7.41 11.69 -6.93
N ILE A 176 -8.19 11.24 -5.94
CA ILE A 176 -7.83 11.29 -4.53
C ILE A 176 -7.35 9.91 -4.10
N GLY A 177 -6.10 9.84 -3.67
CA GLY A 177 -5.50 8.60 -3.21
C GLY A 177 -4.07 8.78 -2.73
N PRO A 178 -3.47 7.71 -2.17
CA PRO A 178 -2.10 7.70 -1.70
C PRO A 178 -1.10 7.69 -2.87
N ARG A 179 0.15 8.06 -2.62
CA ARG A 179 1.25 7.79 -3.56
C ARG A 179 1.40 6.29 -3.74
N LEU A 180 1.50 5.83 -4.99
CA LEU A 180 1.56 4.40 -5.28
C LEU A 180 2.97 3.96 -5.69
N VAL A 181 3.45 2.91 -5.04
CA VAL A 181 4.54 2.06 -5.52
C VAL A 181 3.89 0.79 -6.08
N VAL A 182 4.10 0.51 -7.36
CA VAL A 182 3.31 -0.48 -8.11
C VAL A 182 4.15 -1.70 -8.47
N GLY A 183 3.72 -2.86 -7.98
CA GLY A 183 4.31 -4.15 -8.32
C GLY A 183 3.67 -4.83 -9.52
N VAL A 184 4.44 -5.66 -10.20
CA VAL A 184 3.92 -6.63 -11.19
C VAL A 184 3.92 -8.00 -10.55
N ARG A 185 2.76 -8.66 -10.50
CA ARG A 185 2.63 -10.01 -9.98
C ARG A 185 3.13 -11.04 -10.98
N VAL A 186 4.04 -11.88 -10.50
CA VAL A 186 4.57 -13.03 -11.24
C VAL A 186 4.27 -14.31 -10.45
N ASP A 187 3.75 -15.33 -11.13
CA ASP A 187 3.47 -16.63 -10.52
C ASP A 187 3.68 -17.78 -11.52
N GLY A 188 3.57 -19.01 -11.05
CA GLY A 188 3.56 -20.20 -11.87
C GLY A 188 2.23 -20.41 -12.61
N PRO A 189 2.17 -21.38 -13.54
CA PRO A 189 1.04 -21.61 -14.45
C PRO A 189 -0.23 -22.08 -13.76
N ILE A 190 -0.15 -22.50 -12.50
CA ILE A 190 -1.32 -22.93 -11.72
C ILE A 190 -2.27 -21.77 -11.39
N ASN A 191 -1.76 -20.54 -11.39
CA ASN A 191 -2.56 -19.36 -11.15
C ASN A 191 -3.14 -18.86 -12.48
N GLU A 192 -4.36 -19.24 -12.81
CA GLU A 192 -5.04 -18.86 -14.07
C GLU A 192 -5.47 -17.39 -14.15
N ALA A 193 -5.14 -16.58 -13.16
CA ALA A 193 -5.58 -15.18 -13.13
C ALA A 193 -4.91 -14.36 -14.25
N ARG A 194 -5.72 -13.69 -15.07
CA ARG A 194 -5.28 -12.90 -16.25
C ARG A 194 -4.39 -11.70 -15.93
N PHE A 195 -4.30 -11.30 -14.66
CA PHE A 195 -3.47 -10.20 -14.19
C PHE A 195 -2.11 -10.66 -13.65
N VAL A 196 -1.77 -11.93 -13.82
CA VAL A 196 -0.51 -12.53 -13.38
C VAL A 196 0.35 -12.82 -14.59
N ALA A 197 1.63 -12.47 -14.51
CA ALA A 197 2.61 -12.91 -15.48
C ALA A 197 3.06 -14.33 -15.12
N HIS A 198 2.77 -15.29 -15.99
CA HIS A 198 3.13 -16.68 -15.77
C HIS A 198 4.56 -16.96 -16.21
N VAL A 199 5.31 -17.65 -15.35
CA VAL A 199 6.69 -18.07 -15.60
C VAL A 199 6.85 -19.55 -15.30
N VAL A 200 7.60 -20.25 -16.15
CA VAL A 200 7.88 -21.69 -16.02
C VAL A 200 9.38 -21.97 -16.04
N THR A 201 10.08 -21.37 -16.99
CA THR A 201 11.52 -21.58 -17.20
C THR A 201 12.36 -20.46 -16.62
N ASN A 202 13.65 -20.67 -16.55
CA ASN A 202 14.61 -19.62 -16.18
C ASN A 202 14.50 -18.39 -17.11
N GLU A 203 14.36 -18.63 -18.40
CA GLU A 203 14.23 -17.61 -19.44
C GLU A 203 12.93 -16.83 -19.31
N ASP A 204 11.85 -17.47 -18.85
CA ASP A 204 10.60 -16.76 -18.53
C ASP A 204 10.80 -15.81 -17.36
N GLY A 205 11.53 -16.24 -16.32
CA GLY A 205 11.87 -15.40 -15.18
C GLY A 205 12.68 -14.16 -15.59
N VAL A 206 13.68 -14.33 -16.44
CA VAL A 206 14.48 -13.22 -17.00
C VAL A 206 13.56 -12.28 -17.80
N ARG A 207 12.79 -12.81 -18.75
CA ARG A 207 11.88 -12.00 -19.57
C ARG A 207 10.86 -11.23 -18.74
N ALA A 208 10.36 -11.82 -17.64
CA ALA A 208 9.41 -11.15 -16.76
C ALA A 208 10.01 -9.86 -16.19
N VAL A 209 11.26 -9.88 -15.76
CA VAL A 209 11.94 -8.68 -15.26
C VAL A 209 12.13 -7.66 -16.39
N ASP A 210 12.65 -8.08 -17.54
CA ASP A 210 12.94 -7.20 -18.67
C ASP A 210 11.71 -6.49 -19.22
N THR A 211 10.60 -7.23 -19.38
CA THR A 211 9.41 -6.72 -20.08
C THR A 211 8.37 -6.09 -19.17
N LEU A 212 8.30 -6.54 -17.90
CA LEU A 212 7.27 -6.08 -16.98
C LEU A 212 7.70 -4.87 -16.16
N VAL A 213 9.00 -4.70 -15.94
CA VAL A 213 9.53 -3.55 -15.20
C VAL A 213 9.89 -2.40 -16.13
N ARG A 214 10.30 -2.70 -17.36
CA ARG A 214 10.66 -1.68 -18.35
C ARG A 214 9.77 -1.71 -19.57
N ARG A 215 9.44 -0.52 -20.09
CA ARG A 215 8.81 -0.37 -21.40
C ARG A 215 9.84 -0.56 -22.50
N LYS A 216 9.38 -0.71 -23.75
CA LYS A 216 10.26 -0.85 -24.94
C LYS A 216 11.23 0.32 -25.11
N ASP A 217 10.88 1.51 -24.63
CA ASP A 217 11.70 2.71 -24.63
C ASP A 217 12.70 2.80 -23.44
N GLY A 218 12.77 1.73 -22.60
CA GLY A 218 13.62 1.66 -21.42
C GLY A 218 13.07 2.38 -20.18
N SER A 219 11.97 3.11 -20.29
CA SER A 219 11.34 3.78 -19.14
C SER A 219 10.73 2.77 -18.16
N PRO A 220 10.68 3.07 -16.84
CA PRO A 220 10.05 2.20 -15.87
C PRO A 220 8.56 1.98 -16.19
N ARG A 221 8.10 0.72 -16.17
CA ARG A 221 6.69 0.36 -16.26
C ARG A 221 6.11 0.07 -14.89
N ALA A 222 6.84 -0.71 -14.08
CA ALA A 222 6.49 -1.00 -12.68
C ALA A 222 7.67 -0.65 -11.78
N ASP A 223 7.41 -0.49 -10.48
CA ASP A 223 8.44 -0.12 -9.52
C ASP A 223 9.18 -1.37 -8.99
N PHE A 224 8.55 -2.56 -9.00
CA PHE A 224 9.16 -3.81 -8.54
C PHE A 224 8.44 -5.06 -9.08
N ILE A 225 9.05 -6.24 -8.88
CA ILE A 225 8.44 -7.54 -9.16
C ILE A 225 7.84 -8.11 -7.86
N LYS A 226 6.54 -8.45 -7.87
CA LYS A 226 5.89 -9.23 -6.82
C LYS A 226 5.97 -10.72 -7.14
N THR A 227 6.78 -11.46 -6.40
CA THR A 227 6.82 -12.93 -6.44
C THR A 227 5.63 -13.54 -5.72
N TYR A 228 5.10 -14.66 -6.26
CA TYR A 228 3.98 -15.36 -5.68
C TYR A 228 4.29 -16.85 -5.43
N SER A 229 3.30 -17.64 -4.98
CA SER A 229 3.53 -18.90 -4.28
C SER A 229 3.97 -20.06 -5.16
N TRP A 230 3.58 -20.13 -6.44
CA TRP A 230 3.81 -21.27 -7.32
C TRP A 230 4.86 -21.04 -8.40
N ILE A 231 5.70 -20.06 -8.28
CA ILE A 231 6.82 -19.85 -9.21
C ILE A 231 7.75 -21.05 -9.19
N PRO A 232 8.02 -21.72 -10.33
CA PRO A 232 9.01 -22.79 -10.40
C PRO A 232 10.41 -22.29 -10.02
N ARG A 233 11.18 -23.15 -9.36
CA ARG A 233 12.52 -22.80 -8.85
C ARG A 233 13.44 -22.16 -9.89
N ALA A 234 13.51 -22.73 -11.11
CA ALA A 234 14.33 -22.21 -12.18
C ALA A 234 13.93 -20.78 -12.58
N ALA A 235 12.62 -20.52 -12.70
CA ALA A 235 12.08 -19.20 -13.02
C ALA A 235 12.36 -18.19 -11.91
N TYR A 236 12.20 -18.59 -10.63
CA TYR A 236 12.50 -17.73 -9.49
C TYR A 236 13.95 -17.23 -9.49
N PHE A 237 14.93 -18.13 -9.69
CA PHE A 237 16.33 -17.72 -9.75
C PHE A 237 16.68 -16.96 -11.04
N GLY A 238 15.92 -17.15 -12.13
CA GLY A 238 15.96 -16.29 -13.30
C GLY A 238 15.55 -14.86 -12.96
N ILE A 239 14.41 -14.67 -12.24
CA ILE A 239 13.98 -13.37 -11.74
C ILE A 239 15.05 -12.75 -10.84
N ALA A 240 15.52 -13.47 -9.82
CA ALA A 240 16.49 -12.96 -8.85
C ALA A 240 17.78 -12.47 -9.51
N ARG A 241 18.32 -13.25 -10.43
CA ARG A 241 19.54 -12.91 -11.16
C ARG A 241 19.36 -11.67 -12.04
N GLU A 242 18.29 -11.62 -12.83
CA GLU A 242 18.04 -10.48 -13.72
C GLU A 242 17.67 -9.22 -12.96
N ALA A 243 16.87 -9.34 -11.88
CA ALA A 243 16.55 -8.24 -10.99
C ALA A 243 17.83 -7.63 -10.38
N LYS A 244 18.76 -8.46 -9.90
CA LYS A 244 20.05 -8.00 -9.38
C LYS A 244 20.87 -7.28 -10.45
N LYS A 245 20.94 -7.82 -11.67
CA LYS A 245 21.68 -7.25 -12.81
C LYS A 245 21.15 -5.87 -13.21
N LEU A 246 19.83 -5.69 -13.18
CA LEU A 246 19.15 -4.45 -13.60
C LEU A 246 18.91 -3.47 -12.44
N GLY A 247 19.26 -3.82 -11.20
CA GLY A 247 18.96 -3.01 -10.01
C GLY A 247 17.45 -2.90 -9.71
N VAL A 248 16.68 -3.91 -10.09
CA VAL A 248 15.24 -3.97 -9.88
C VAL A 248 14.95 -4.68 -8.56
N THR A 249 14.08 -4.10 -7.74
CA THR A 249 13.59 -4.75 -6.52
C THR A 249 12.62 -5.89 -6.87
N PHE A 250 12.76 -7.04 -6.18
CA PHE A 250 11.72 -8.05 -6.13
C PHE A 250 11.39 -8.38 -4.67
N ALA A 251 10.11 -8.60 -4.41
CA ALA A 251 9.53 -8.78 -3.08
C ALA A 251 8.26 -9.64 -3.19
N GLY A 252 7.78 -10.21 -2.11
CA GLY A 252 6.58 -11.03 -2.16
C GLY A 252 6.68 -12.30 -1.34
N HIS A 253 5.95 -13.34 -1.74
CA HIS A 253 6.07 -14.65 -1.13
C HIS A 253 7.41 -15.30 -1.46
N ALA A 254 7.94 -16.10 -0.55
CA ALA A 254 8.92 -17.11 -0.89
C ALA A 254 8.16 -18.30 -1.52
N PRO A 255 8.34 -18.57 -2.83
CA PRO A 255 7.59 -19.65 -3.50
C PRO A 255 7.77 -21.01 -2.81
N TYR A 256 6.79 -21.90 -2.93
CA TYR A 256 6.92 -23.27 -2.38
C TYR A 256 8.13 -24.03 -2.93
N SER A 257 8.61 -23.67 -4.11
CA SER A 257 9.82 -24.24 -4.72
C SER A 257 11.14 -23.76 -4.09
N VAL A 258 11.11 -22.72 -3.24
CA VAL A 258 12.28 -22.04 -2.68
C VAL A 258 12.10 -21.86 -1.17
N SER A 259 13.13 -22.10 -0.37
CA SER A 259 13.08 -21.80 1.06
C SER A 259 13.21 -20.30 1.32
N VAL A 260 12.72 -19.83 2.46
CA VAL A 260 12.87 -18.44 2.90
C VAL A 260 14.35 -18.02 2.98
N VAL A 261 15.23 -18.93 3.41
CA VAL A 261 16.68 -18.70 3.46
C VAL A 261 17.23 -18.47 2.06
N GLU A 262 16.91 -19.36 1.11
CA GLU A 262 17.35 -19.21 -0.28
C GLU A 262 16.79 -17.93 -0.93
N ALA A 263 15.55 -17.57 -0.61
CA ALA A 263 14.94 -16.34 -1.11
C ALA A 263 15.67 -15.09 -0.57
N SER A 264 16.00 -15.09 0.70
CA SER A 264 16.78 -14.03 1.35
C SER A 264 18.20 -13.94 0.77
N ASP A 265 18.91 -15.08 0.61
CA ASP A 265 20.25 -15.14 0.02
C ASP A 265 20.26 -14.71 -1.46
N ALA A 266 19.17 -14.94 -2.18
CA ALA A 266 18.98 -14.47 -3.56
C ALA A 266 18.70 -12.97 -3.67
N GLY A 267 18.52 -12.27 -2.54
CA GLY A 267 18.30 -10.83 -2.49
C GLY A 267 16.84 -10.39 -2.56
N GLN A 268 15.88 -11.26 -2.24
CA GLN A 268 14.47 -10.86 -2.10
C GLN A 268 14.37 -9.79 -1.01
N ARG A 269 13.87 -8.61 -1.39
CA ARG A 269 13.94 -7.41 -0.55
C ARG A 269 13.00 -7.47 0.65
N SER A 270 11.76 -7.98 0.47
CA SER A 270 10.86 -8.30 1.57
C SER A 270 10.12 -9.61 1.34
N ILE A 271 9.80 -10.28 2.45
CA ILE A 271 8.89 -11.42 2.50
C ILE A 271 7.59 -10.95 3.14
N GLU A 272 6.49 -11.31 2.52
CA GLU A 272 5.15 -10.86 2.88
C GLU A 272 4.46 -11.96 3.68
N HIS A 273 3.74 -11.55 4.73
CA HIS A 273 3.06 -12.43 5.69
C HIS A 273 4.01 -13.25 6.57
N GLU A 274 3.49 -13.81 7.64
CA GLU A 274 4.27 -14.69 8.53
C GLU A 274 4.23 -16.17 8.12
N ASP A 275 3.35 -16.56 7.19
CA ASP A 275 3.15 -17.96 6.80
C ASP A 275 4.43 -18.63 6.26
N ASP A 276 5.15 -17.91 5.39
CA ASP A 276 6.39 -18.41 4.80
C ASP A 276 7.49 -18.58 5.87
N LEU A 277 7.56 -17.62 6.82
CA LEU A 277 8.49 -17.71 7.95
C LEU A 277 8.15 -18.88 8.86
N MET A 278 6.87 -19.07 9.21
CA MET A 278 6.42 -20.18 10.04
C MET A 278 6.78 -21.52 9.42
N ARG A 279 6.62 -21.64 8.10
CA ARG A 279 7.02 -22.84 7.36
C ARG A 279 8.54 -23.06 7.43
N ALA A 280 9.33 -22.01 7.24
CA ALA A 280 10.78 -22.06 7.34
C ALA A 280 11.27 -22.45 8.74
N CYS A 281 10.53 -22.09 9.79
CA CYS A 281 10.79 -22.49 11.19
C CYS A 281 10.41 -23.95 11.50
N SER A 282 9.81 -24.67 10.56
CA SER A 282 9.43 -26.08 10.75
C SER A 282 10.61 -27.03 10.53
N SER A 283 10.78 -28.03 11.39
CA SER A 283 11.72 -29.15 11.17
C SER A 283 11.40 -29.95 9.89
N ARG A 284 10.18 -29.78 9.35
CA ARG A 284 9.68 -30.43 8.13
C ARG A 284 9.50 -29.46 6.95
N ASP A 285 10.20 -28.32 6.94
CA ASP A 285 10.03 -27.26 5.92
C ASP A 285 10.01 -27.82 4.49
N SER A 286 10.99 -28.64 4.10
CA SER A 286 11.07 -29.19 2.74
C SER A 286 9.85 -30.05 2.37
N ALA A 287 9.40 -30.93 3.28
CA ALA A 287 8.23 -31.76 3.06
C ALA A 287 6.93 -30.95 2.99
N LEU A 288 6.81 -29.92 3.83
CA LEU A 288 5.65 -29.04 3.83
C LEU A 288 5.62 -28.16 2.57
N ARG A 289 6.76 -27.68 2.09
CA ARG A 289 6.83 -26.95 0.82
C ARG A 289 6.41 -27.84 -0.36
N ALA A 290 6.85 -29.08 -0.40
CA ALA A 290 6.42 -30.04 -1.42
C ALA A 290 4.91 -30.29 -1.35
N LEU A 291 4.35 -30.50 -0.14
CA LEU A 291 2.92 -30.73 0.07
C LEU A 291 2.07 -29.51 -0.35
N PHE A 292 2.48 -28.30 0.04
CA PHE A 292 1.71 -27.06 -0.23
C PHE A 292 1.88 -26.59 -1.68
N GLY A 293 3.00 -26.92 -2.30
CA GLY A 293 3.26 -26.67 -3.71
C GLY A 293 2.57 -27.66 -4.65
N ASP A 294 1.94 -28.72 -4.12
CA ASP A 294 1.18 -29.67 -4.94
C ASP A 294 -0.06 -28.97 -5.53
N THR A 295 -0.17 -29.05 -6.85
CA THR A 295 -1.26 -28.48 -7.63
C THR A 295 -2.64 -29.03 -7.25
N ALA A 296 -2.71 -30.28 -6.82
CA ALA A 296 -3.95 -30.90 -6.34
C ALA A 296 -4.48 -30.22 -5.06
N THR A 297 -3.58 -29.73 -4.19
CA THR A 297 -3.97 -29.00 -2.98
C THR A 297 -4.38 -27.55 -3.27
N ALA A 298 -3.78 -26.93 -4.28
CA ALA A 298 -4.09 -25.56 -4.67
C ALA A 298 -5.53 -25.38 -5.18
N ASN A 299 -6.06 -26.40 -5.85
CA ASN A 299 -7.41 -26.40 -6.43
C ASN A 299 -8.43 -27.16 -5.58
N ALA A 300 -8.09 -27.50 -4.33
CA ALA A 300 -8.99 -28.25 -3.45
C ALA A 300 -10.27 -27.46 -3.13
N PRO A 301 -11.44 -28.10 -3.18
CA PRO A 301 -12.72 -27.44 -2.93
C PRO A 301 -12.86 -26.90 -1.49
N ASP A 302 -12.10 -27.45 -0.55
CA ASP A 302 -12.12 -27.07 0.87
C ASP A 302 -10.80 -26.41 1.31
N GLN A 303 -10.62 -25.15 0.85
CA GLN A 303 -9.43 -24.37 1.22
C GLN A 303 -9.31 -24.07 2.72
N LEU A 304 -10.43 -23.94 3.45
CA LEU A 304 -10.42 -23.70 4.90
C LEU A 304 -9.86 -24.92 5.65
N ARG A 305 -10.23 -26.13 5.22
CA ARG A 305 -9.67 -27.36 5.77
C ARG A 305 -8.16 -27.46 5.54
N LEU A 306 -7.71 -27.05 4.35
CA LEU A 306 -6.27 -27.02 4.04
C LEU A 306 -5.53 -26.03 4.93
N ILE A 307 -6.02 -24.81 5.11
CA ILE A 307 -5.40 -23.79 5.97
C ILE A 307 -5.30 -24.32 7.41
N ARG A 308 -6.36 -24.94 7.92
CA ARG A 308 -6.34 -25.57 9.24
C ARG A 308 -5.32 -26.69 9.37
N ASP A 309 -5.28 -27.61 8.39
CA ASP A 309 -4.35 -28.74 8.41
C ASP A 309 -2.90 -28.27 8.24
N GLN A 310 -2.66 -27.22 7.47
CA GLN A 310 -1.38 -26.53 7.38
C GLN A 310 -0.96 -25.93 8.72
N ALA A 311 -1.80 -25.11 9.33
CA ALA A 311 -1.52 -24.48 10.62
C ALA A 311 -1.21 -25.50 11.72
N ARG A 312 -1.97 -26.60 11.78
CA ARG A 312 -1.70 -27.71 12.71
C ARG A 312 -0.33 -28.34 12.46
N ARG A 313 -0.01 -28.70 11.21
CA ARG A 313 1.28 -29.34 10.84
C ARG A 313 2.47 -28.43 11.14
N LEU A 314 2.35 -27.15 10.88
CA LEU A 314 3.39 -26.16 11.17
C LEU A 314 3.63 -26.05 12.68
N ARG A 315 2.57 -26.01 13.49
CA ARG A 315 2.68 -25.98 14.94
C ARG A 315 3.34 -27.25 15.51
N GLU A 316 2.93 -28.42 15.02
CA GLU A 316 3.45 -29.72 15.49
C GLU A 316 4.93 -29.93 15.13
N SER A 317 5.43 -29.25 14.10
CA SER A 317 6.80 -29.39 13.61
C SER A 317 7.65 -28.11 13.82
N PHE A 318 7.16 -27.15 14.61
CA PHE A 318 7.89 -25.95 14.93
C PHE A 318 9.20 -26.28 15.66
N ASP A 319 10.31 -25.73 15.16
CA ASP A 319 11.65 -25.90 15.72
C ASP A 319 12.22 -24.52 16.07
N PRO A 320 12.34 -24.19 17.37
CA PRO A 320 12.81 -22.88 17.80
C PRO A 320 14.29 -22.62 17.49
N VAL A 321 15.11 -23.68 17.37
CA VAL A 321 16.54 -23.52 17.02
C VAL A 321 16.66 -23.15 15.54
N ARG A 322 15.95 -23.90 14.69
CA ARG A 322 15.86 -23.60 13.26
C ARG A 322 15.27 -22.20 13.02
N CYS A 323 14.22 -21.82 13.75
CA CYS A 323 13.59 -20.52 13.61
C CYS A 323 14.57 -19.38 13.89
N ARG A 324 15.34 -19.46 14.98
CA ARG A 324 16.40 -18.47 15.27
C ARG A 324 17.43 -18.38 14.15
N SER A 325 17.85 -19.52 13.57
CA SER A 325 18.79 -19.55 12.44
C SER A 325 18.23 -18.87 11.19
N VAL A 326 16.95 -19.12 10.86
CA VAL A 326 16.25 -18.47 9.74
C VAL A 326 16.19 -16.97 9.96
N ILE A 327 15.73 -16.52 11.13
CA ILE A 327 15.61 -15.09 11.49
C ILE A 327 16.98 -14.40 11.45
N ALA A 328 18.03 -15.04 11.97
CA ALA A 328 19.39 -14.51 11.90
C ALA A 328 19.88 -14.34 10.45
N THR A 329 19.46 -15.21 9.54
CA THR A 329 19.76 -15.06 8.10
C THR A 329 19.02 -13.86 7.52
N LEU A 330 17.74 -13.67 7.83
CA LEU A 330 16.98 -12.50 7.38
C LEU A 330 17.61 -11.19 7.87
N ALA A 331 18.02 -11.13 9.14
CA ALA A 331 18.71 -9.98 9.73
C ALA A 331 20.04 -9.67 9.01
N ARG A 332 20.88 -10.68 8.83
CA ARG A 332 22.18 -10.56 8.15
C ARG A 332 22.05 -10.09 6.70
N ASN A 333 21.05 -10.59 5.98
CA ASN A 333 20.81 -10.26 4.58
C ASN A 333 19.98 -8.98 4.42
N HIS A 334 19.59 -8.31 5.51
CA HIS A 334 18.71 -7.13 5.50
C HIS A 334 17.39 -7.38 4.74
N THR A 335 16.85 -8.60 4.82
CA THR A 335 15.54 -8.94 4.28
C THR A 335 14.46 -8.42 5.22
N TRP A 336 13.53 -7.64 4.69
CA TRP A 336 12.42 -7.07 5.44
C TRP A 336 11.26 -8.05 5.56
N ILE A 337 10.41 -7.85 6.57
CA ILE A 337 9.16 -8.61 6.71
C ILE A 337 7.99 -7.63 6.77
N THR A 338 6.90 -7.95 6.05
CA THR A 338 5.60 -7.29 6.17
C THR A 338 4.63 -8.29 6.79
N PRO A 339 4.38 -8.28 8.11
CA PRO A 339 3.68 -9.37 8.81
C PRO A 339 2.21 -9.50 8.41
N THR A 340 1.53 -8.39 8.13
CA THR A 340 0.09 -8.32 7.83
C THR A 340 -0.78 -9.01 8.87
N LEU A 341 -0.51 -8.76 10.14
CA LEU A 341 -1.17 -9.44 11.28
C LEU A 341 -2.68 -9.26 11.26
N VAL A 342 -3.16 -8.14 10.72
CA VAL A 342 -4.58 -7.81 10.63
C VAL A 342 -5.38 -8.80 9.77
N VAL A 343 -4.75 -9.47 8.79
CA VAL A 343 -5.40 -10.46 7.93
C VAL A 343 -5.93 -11.65 8.73
N TYR A 344 -5.23 -12.02 9.79
CA TYR A 344 -5.53 -13.22 10.57
C TYR A 344 -6.56 -12.97 11.67
N GLN A 345 -6.76 -11.72 12.10
CA GLN A 345 -7.64 -11.37 13.21
C GLN A 345 -9.10 -11.79 12.99
N PRO A 346 -9.71 -11.57 11.82
CA PRO A 346 -11.10 -11.98 11.58
C PRO A 346 -11.30 -13.50 11.67
N TYR A 347 -10.28 -14.28 11.31
CA TYR A 347 -10.34 -15.74 11.41
C TYR A 347 -10.04 -16.23 12.82
N ALA A 348 -9.06 -15.64 13.50
CA ALA A 348 -8.73 -15.96 14.89
C ALA A 348 -9.86 -15.61 15.86
N HIS A 349 -10.65 -14.60 15.53
CA HIS A 349 -11.72 -14.03 16.36
C HIS A 349 -13.10 -14.07 15.69
N ALA A 350 -13.33 -15.02 14.78
CA ALA A 350 -14.56 -15.12 13.98
C ALA A 350 -15.86 -15.21 14.82
N PHE A 351 -15.73 -15.61 16.09
CA PHE A 351 -16.86 -15.71 17.04
C PHE A 351 -16.93 -14.55 18.04
N ASP A 352 -16.04 -13.57 17.92
CA ASP A 352 -16.03 -12.39 18.76
C ASP A 352 -16.72 -11.24 18.00
N SER A 353 -17.74 -10.63 18.58
CA SER A 353 -18.60 -9.63 17.89
C SER A 353 -17.85 -8.38 17.39
N VAL A 354 -16.63 -8.14 17.90
CA VAL A 354 -15.82 -6.95 17.58
C VAL A 354 -14.90 -7.15 16.37
N ALA A 355 -14.58 -8.40 16.02
CA ALA A 355 -13.52 -8.70 15.03
C ALA A 355 -13.88 -8.39 13.57
N THR A 356 -15.16 -8.12 13.26
CA THR A 356 -15.64 -7.90 11.89
C THR A 356 -15.94 -6.43 11.58
N HIS A 357 -15.79 -5.53 12.55
CA HIS A 357 -16.01 -4.09 12.42
C HIS A 357 -17.26 -3.72 11.61
N PRO A 358 -18.47 -4.06 12.10
CA PRO A 358 -19.71 -3.83 11.38
C PRO A 358 -19.93 -2.34 11.04
N GLU A 359 -19.35 -1.43 11.83
CA GLU A 359 -19.40 0.02 11.61
C GLU A 359 -18.65 0.46 10.34
N TRP A 360 -17.66 -0.32 9.86
CA TRP A 360 -16.93 -0.04 8.62
C TRP A 360 -17.49 -0.79 7.41
N ALA A 361 -18.37 -1.74 7.64
CA ALA A 361 -18.98 -2.57 6.58
C ALA A 361 -19.70 -1.73 5.51
N LYS A 362 -20.16 -0.53 5.85
CA LYS A 362 -20.80 0.43 4.95
C LYS A 362 -19.86 0.99 3.87
N TYR A 363 -18.55 0.84 4.05
CA TYR A 363 -17.53 1.28 3.10
C TYR A 363 -17.05 0.16 2.16
N VAL A 364 -17.74 -0.98 2.16
CA VAL A 364 -17.39 -2.14 1.33
C VAL A 364 -18.60 -2.52 0.46
N PRO A 365 -18.39 -2.78 -0.85
CA PRO A 365 -19.46 -3.22 -1.75
C PRO A 365 -20.21 -4.43 -1.18
N GLY A 366 -21.55 -4.42 -1.27
CA GLY A 366 -22.41 -5.47 -0.70
C GLY A 366 -22.06 -6.88 -1.16
N LEU A 367 -21.68 -7.04 -2.44
CA LEU A 367 -21.27 -8.32 -3.02
C LEU A 367 -20.00 -8.85 -2.34
N VAL A 368 -19.01 -7.98 -2.12
CA VAL A 368 -17.73 -8.32 -1.46
C VAL A 368 -17.99 -8.70 0.00
N ARG A 369 -18.74 -7.87 0.71
CA ARG A 369 -19.15 -8.13 2.10
C ARG A 369 -19.89 -9.47 2.23
N GLY A 370 -20.82 -9.78 1.31
CA GLY A 370 -21.50 -11.07 1.26
C GLY A 370 -20.54 -12.25 1.08
N GLY A 371 -19.48 -12.08 0.27
CA GLY A 371 -18.39 -13.06 0.14
C GLY A 371 -17.61 -13.25 1.43
N TRP A 372 -17.27 -12.17 2.13
CA TRP A 372 -16.59 -12.22 3.42
C TRP A 372 -17.41 -12.96 4.48
N MET A 373 -18.71 -12.62 4.57
CA MET A 373 -19.62 -13.26 5.53
C MET A 373 -19.79 -14.76 5.27
N ARG A 374 -19.90 -15.18 4.00
CA ARG A 374 -19.95 -16.62 3.65
C ARG A 374 -18.67 -17.34 4.05
N ARG A 375 -17.50 -16.73 3.86
CA ARG A 375 -16.22 -17.31 4.27
C ARG A 375 -16.15 -17.46 5.80
N ALA A 376 -16.57 -16.45 6.56
CA ALA A 376 -16.59 -16.50 8.01
C ALA A 376 -17.60 -17.54 8.54
N ALA A 377 -18.77 -17.68 7.93
CA ALA A 377 -19.78 -18.67 8.31
C ALA A 377 -19.31 -20.12 8.13
N GLY A 378 -18.30 -20.37 7.30
CA GLY A 378 -17.69 -21.68 7.12
C GLY A 378 -16.70 -22.11 8.22
N LEU A 379 -16.34 -21.18 9.14
CA LEU A 379 -15.40 -21.44 10.22
C LEU A 379 -16.08 -22.11 11.42
N SER A 380 -15.42 -23.10 12.03
CA SER A 380 -15.76 -23.64 13.35
C SER A 380 -15.00 -22.91 14.46
N ARG A 381 -15.47 -23.03 15.71
CA ARG A 381 -14.71 -22.55 16.88
C ARG A 381 -13.32 -23.19 16.97
N ALA A 382 -13.22 -24.49 16.60
CA ALA A 382 -11.96 -25.19 16.58
C ALA A 382 -10.98 -24.58 15.55
N ASP A 383 -11.47 -24.21 14.35
CA ASP A 383 -10.66 -23.55 13.32
C ASP A 383 -10.15 -22.19 13.82
N SER A 384 -11.01 -21.39 14.44
CA SER A 384 -10.65 -20.09 15.03
C SER A 384 -9.57 -20.24 16.12
N MET A 385 -9.69 -21.24 16.98
CA MET A 385 -8.66 -21.53 18.00
C MET A 385 -7.31 -21.96 17.39
N VAL A 386 -7.32 -22.74 16.31
CA VAL A 386 -6.10 -23.12 15.59
C VAL A 386 -5.43 -21.89 15.00
N VAL A 387 -6.17 -21.02 14.31
CA VAL A 387 -5.65 -19.79 13.75
C VAL A 387 -5.08 -18.88 14.85
N ARG A 388 -5.80 -18.70 15.96
CA ARG A 388 -5.35 -17.92 17.12
C ARG A 388 -4.05 -18.45 17.72
N SER A 389 -3.90 -19.77 17.84
CA SER A 389 -2.68 -20.39 18.37
C SER A 389 -1.50 -20.35 17.39
N TYR A 390 -1.79 -20.27 16.09
CA TYR A 390 -0.78 -20.17 15.04
C TYR A 390 -0.17 -18.78 14.96
N PHE A 391 -1.00 -17.73 15.08
CA PHE A 391 -0.59 -16.31 15.05
C PHE A 391 -0.44 -15.77 16.48
N SER A 392 0.58 -16.24 17.20
CA SER A 392 0.82 -15.92 18.61
C SER A 392 1.58 -14.61 18.83
N PHE A 393 1.82 -13.79 17.79
CA PHE A 393 2.68 -12.59 17.84
C PHE A 393 4.15 -12.83 18.20
N ASP A 394 4.53 -14.05 18.64
CA ASP A 394 5.89 -14.35 19.06
C ASP A 394 6.90 -14.21 17.92
N ARG A 395 6.45 -14.54 16.69
CA ARG A 395 7.32 -14.41 15.51
C ARG A 395 7.67 -12.98 15.19
N THR A 396 6.70 -12.08 15.24
CA THR A 396 6.94 -10.64 15.05
C THR A 396 7.89 -10.10 16.12
N ARG A 397 7.76 -10.56 17.37
CA ARG A 397 8.69 -10.21 18.46
C ARG A 397 10.09 -10.75 18.19
N ASP A 398 10.22 -12.03 17.84
CA ASP A 398 11.52 -12.65 17.56
C ASP A 398 12.24 -11.93 16.40
N LEU A 399 11.50 -11.50 15.34
CA LEU A 399 12.03 -10.72 14.23
C LEU A 399 12.58 -9.37 14.72
N ARG A 400 11.79 -8.62 15.50
CA ARG A 400 12.21 -7.34 16.07
C ARG A 400 13.46 -7.50 16.94
N ASP A 401 13.48 -8.49 17.83
CA ASP A 401 14.58 -8.73 18.77
C ASP A 401 15.88 -9.11 18.06
N ALA A 402 15.77 -9.76 16.91
CA ALA A 402 16.89 -10.07 16.03
C ALA A 402 17.32 -8.91 15.10
N GLY A 403 16.64 -7.77 15.15
CA GLY A 403 16.95 -6.60 14.32
C GLY A 403 16.45 -6.70 12.88
N VAL A 404 15.54 -7.62 12.56
CA VAL A 404 14.88 -7.67 11.26
C VAL A 404 13.94 -6.47 11.14
N LYS A 405 14.07 -5.72 10.06
CA LYS A 405 13.23 -4.54 9.82
C LYS A 405 11.84 -4.94 9.37
N LEU A 406 10.82 -4.28 9.94
CA LEU A 406 9.42 -4.56 9.67
C LEU A 406 8.77 -3.41 8.88
N LEU A 407 7.76 -3.76 8.07
CA LEU A 407 6.89 -2.84 7.35
C LEU A 407 5.44 -3.11 7.77
N ALA A 408 4.68 -2.07 8.07
CA ALA A 408 3.24 -2.20 8.25
C ALA A 408 2.56 -2.39 6.91
N GLY A 409 1.70 -3.39 6.79
CA GLY A 409 0.92 -3.69 5.60
C GLY A 409 -0.36 -4.43 5.96
N THR A 410 -1.42 -4.23 5.20
CA THR A 410 -2.74 -4.76 5.58
C THR A 410 -3.21 -5.92 4.71
N ASP A 411 -2.64 -6.09 3.53
CA ASP A 411 -3.14 -7.02 2.49
C ASP A 411 -4.62 -6.78 2.12
N MET A 412 -5.07 -5.52 2.26
CA MET A 412 -6.44 -5.19 1.85
C MET A 412 -6.62 -5.46 0.33
N PRO A 413 -7.76 -5.97 -0.13
CA PRO A 413 -9.04 -6.13 0.53
C PRO A 413 -9.34 -7.58 0.95
N GLN A 414 -8.48 -8.19 1.74
CA GLN A 414 -8.80 -9.48 2.35
C GLN A 414 -10.08 -9.37 3.20
N ALA A 415 -10.64 -10.53 3.59
CA ALA A 415 -11.90 -10.51 4.34
C ALA A 415 -11.77 -9.71 5.64
N PHE A 416 -12.66 -8.72 5.80
CA PHE A 416 -12.74 -7.80 6.94
C PHE A 416 -11.50 -6.89 7.11
N VAL A 417 -10.70 -6.73 6.07
CA VAL A 417 -9.60 -5.77 6.02
C VAL A 417 -10.04 -4.55 5.21
N TYR A 418 -10.18 -3.43 5.89
CA TYR A 418 -10.81 -2.21 5.35
C TYR A 418 -9.77 -1.17 4.94
N PRO A 419 -9.87 -0.61 3.70
CA PRO A 419 -8.92 0.38 3.22
C PRO A 419 -8.72 1.55 4.20
N GLY A 420 -7.49 1.82 4.59
CA GLY A 420 -7.11 2.90 5.50
C GLY A 420 -7.38 2.61 6.98
N PHE A 421 -8.52 2.01 7.33
CA PHE A 421 -8.85 1.72 8.73
C PHE A 421 -7.97 0.63 9.32
N SER A 422 -7.76 -0.45 8.57
CA SER A 422 -7.03 -1.63 9.06
C SER A 422 -5.53 -1.41 9.23
N LEU A 423 -4.95 -0.35 8.64
CA LEU A 423 -3.56 0.00 8.92
C LEU A 423 -3.35 0.42 10.39
N HIS A 424 -4.31 1.12 10.97
CA HIS A 424 -4.23 1.47 12.39
C HIS A 424 -4.35 0.22 13.29
N GLU A 425 -5.13 -0.78 12.87
CA GLU A 425 -5.20 -2.07 13.57
C GLU A 425 -3.87 -2.81 13.47
N GLU A 426 -3.26 -2.84 12.29
CA GLU A 426 -1.93 -3.43 12.11
C GLU A 426 -0.90 -2.80 13.06
N LEU A 427 -0.89 -1.47 13.20
CA LEU A 427 -0.02 -0.78 14.16
C LEU A 427 -0.30 -1.19 15.61
N GLU A 428 -1.58 -1.34 15.99
CA GLU A 428 -1.95 -1.82 17.34
C GLU A 428 -1.50 -3.27 17.56
N LEU A 429 -1.62 -4.12 16.54
CA LEU A 429 -1.18 -5.52 16.59
C LEU A 429 0.34 -5.63 16.71
N LEU A 430 1.08 -4.79 15.99
CA LEU A 430 2.54 -4.71 16.12
C LEU A 430 2.96 -4.31 17.55
N VAL A 431 2.24 -3.38 18.19
CA VAL A 431 2.49 -3.06 19.61
C VAL A 431 2.14 -4.24 20.53
N LYS A 432 1.03 -4.94 20.28
CA LYS A 432 0.68 -6.17 21.01
C LYS A 432 1.74 -7.27 20.81
N ALA A 433 2.37 -7.32 19.65
CA ALA A 433 3.49 -8.21 19.35
C ALA A 433 4.80 -7.83 20.08
N GLY A 434 4.83 -6.68 20.76
CA GLY A 434 5.94 -6.24 21.60
C GLY A 434 6.76 -5.07 21.05
N LEU A 435 6.39 -4.49 19.90
CA LEU A 435 7.00 -3.25 19.44
C LEU A 435 6.60 -2.10 20.38
N THR A 436 7.50 -1.14 20.60
CA THR A 436 7.12 0.14 21.18
C THR A 436 6.23 0.92 20.23
N PRO A 437 5.41 1.89 20.69
CA PRO A 437 4.63 2.74 19.80
C PRO A 437 5.48 3.46 18.74
N LEU A 438 6.71 3.86 19.06
CA LEU A 438 7.65 4.44 18.10
C LEU A 438 8.06 3.43 17.02
N GLU A 439 8.45 2.22 17.40
CA GLU A 439 8.82 1.17 16.46
C GLU A 439 7.66 0.84 15.54
N ALA A 440 6.44 0.69 16.07
CA ALA A 440 5.25 0.47 15.28
C ALA A 440 4.97 1.64 14.31
N LEU A 441 5.06 2.89 14.76
CA LEU A 441 4.89 4.06 13.90
C LEU A 441 5.95 4.12 12.79
N ARG A 442 7.20 3.75 13.08
CA ARG A 442 8.26 3.66 12.07
C ARG A 442 7.93 2.67 10.96
N THR A 443 7.25 1.56 11.26
CA THR A 443 6.88 0.57 10.22
C THR A 443 5.96 1.14 9.14
N ALA A 444 5.23 2.22 9.45
CA ALA A 444 4.33 2.90 8.51
C ALA A 444 4.83 4.30 8.08
N THR A 445 6.04 4.74 8.47
CA THR A 445 6.54 6.07 8.16
C THR A 445 8.00 6.05 7.69
N TYR A 446 8.95 5.92 8.60
CA TYR A 446 10.38 5.94 8.33
C TYR A 446 10.85 4.70 7.55
N ASN A 447 10.42 3.52 7.99
CA ASN A 447 10.83 2.25 7.39
C ASN A 447 10.39 2.12 5.91
N PRO A 448 9.15 2.49 5.52
CA PRO A 448 8.77 2.57 4.11
C PRO A 448 9.70 3.45 3.28
N ALA A 449 10.05 4.64 3.78
CA ALA A 449 10.97 5.54 3.08
C ALA A 449 12.37 4.94 2.93
N GLU A 450 12.88 4.28 3.96
CA GLU A 450 14.16 3.56 3.92
C GLU A 450 14.11 2.37 2.95
N PHE A 451 13.05 1.57 3.02
CA PHE A 451 12.84 0.43 2.13
C PHE A 451 12.83 0.85 0.65
N LEU A 452 12.19 1.98 0.35
CA LEU A 452 12.06 2.52 -1.00
C LEU A 452 13.28 3.33 -1.46
N GLY A 453 14.29 3.54 -0.58
CA GLY A 453 15.43 4.39 -0.88
C GLY A 453 15.06 5.87 -1.05
N ALA A 454 14.02 6.34 -0.37
CA ALA A 454 13.41 7.65 -0.54
C ALA A 454 13.49 8.53 0.72
N LEU A 455 14.47 8.29 1.60
CA LEU A 455 14.66 9.08 2.83
C LEU A 455 14.99 10.55 2.56
N ASP A 456 15.46 10.89 1.39
CA ASP A 456 15.67 12.28 0.95
C ASP A 456 14.37 13.06 0.78
N SER A 457 13.27 12.36 0.47
CA SER A 457 11.98 12.95 0.13
C SER A 457 10.80 12.53 1.03
N LEU A 458 10.95 11.46 1.81
CA LEU A 458 9.89 10.88 2.64
C LEU A 458 10.40 10.54 4.05
N GLY A 459 9.52 10.04 4.91
CA GLY A 459 9.83 9.36 6.16
C GLY A 459 10.01 10.26 7.39
N THR A 460 10.24 11.56 7.24
CA THR A 460 10.31 12.54 8.36
C THR A 460 9.72 13.89 7.96
N VAL A 461 9.38 14.72 8.94
CA VAL A 461 8.91 16.10 8.74
C VAL A 461 10.12 17.03 8.69
N ALA A 462 10.66 17.29 7.50
CA ALA A 462 11.85 18.10 7.35
C ALA A 462 11.81 18.91 6.05
N ARG A 463 12.55 20.03 6.01
CA ARG A 463 12.67 20.90 4.83
C ARG A 463 13.12 20.10 3.60
N GLY A 464 12.51 20.37 2.45
CA GLY A 464 12.79 19.74 1.17
C GLY A 464 11.98 18.47 0.90
N LYS A 465 11.42 17.84 1.94
CA LYS A 465 10.62 16.61 1.82
C LYS A 465 9.22 16.88 1.29
N LEU A 466 8.57 15.81 0.83
CA LEU A 466 7.19 15.86 0.38
C LEU A 466 6.25 16.16 1.55
N ALA A 467 5.25 16.98 1.30
CA ALA A 467 4.24 17.35 2.27
C ALA A 467 3.08 16.34 2.28
N ASP A 468 3.42 15.11 2.63
CA ASP A 468 2.47 14.05 2.96
C ASP A 468 2.53 13.88 4.47
N LEU A 469 1.55 14.44 5.20
CA LEU A 469 1.60 14.65 6.64
C LEU A 469 0.26 14.34 7.31
N VAL A 470 0.32 13.93 8.58
CA VAL A 470 -0.89 13.74 9.42
C VAL A 470 -0.74 14.54 10.70
N LEU A 471 -1.71 15.41 10.96
CA LEU A 471 -1.85 16.16 12.20
C LEU A 471 -2.82 15.41 13.12
N LEU A 472 -2.34 14.98 14.29
CA LEU A 472 -3.05 14.16 15.26
C LEU A 472 -3.48 15.00 16.46
N GLU A 473 -4.64 14.69 17.05
CA GLU A 473 -5.17 15.32 18.26
C GLU A 473 -4.45 14.84 19.55
N ALA A 474 -3.68 13.76 19.49
CA ALA A 474 -2.97 13.22 20.65
C ALA A 474 -1.67 12.50 20.22
N ASN A 475 -0.74 12.37 21.16
CA ASN A 475 0.59 11.80 20.93
C ASN A 475 0.52 10.28 20.66
N PRO A 476 0.89 9.81 19.44
CA PRO A 476 0.91 8.39 19.12
C PRO A 476 2.04 7.61 19.80
N LEU A 477 3.06 8.28 20.35
CA LEU A 477 4.13 7.64 21.11
C LEU A 477 3.69 7.22 22.53
N THR A 478 2.64 7.85 23.08
CA THR A 478 2.05 7.44 24.35
C THR A 478 1.04 6.32 24.20
N ASP A 479 0.34 6.30 23.07
CA ASP A 479 -0.63 5.26 22.70
C ASP A 479 -0.75 5.24 21.18
N ILE A 480 -0.39 4.14 20.55
CA ILE A 480 -0.42 4.00 19.09
C ILE A 480 -1.85 4.19 18.51
N ARG A 481 -2.90 3.92 19.29
CA ARG A 481 -4.31 4.17 18.91
C ARG A 481 -4.59 5.64 18.61
N ASN A 482 -3.76 6.56 19.09
CA ASN A 482 -3.88 7.98 18.78
C ASN A 482 -3.60 8.31 17.30
N THR A 483 -3.03 7.40 16.52
CA THR A 483 -2.94 7.51 15.06
C THR A 483 -4.30 7.63 14.39
N ARG A 484 -5.39 7.13 15.02
CA ARG A 484 -6.78 7.27 14.54
C ARG A 484 -7.37 8.67 14.82
N ARG A 485 -6.78 9.43 15.76
CA ARG A 485 -7.30 10.74 16.20
C ARG A 485 -6.80 11.85 15.29
N ILE A 486 -7.16 11.76 14.02
CA ILE A 486 -6.68 12.64 12.96
C ILE A 486 -7.45 13.96 12.95
N SER A 487 -6.73 15.09 13.05
CA SER A 487 -7.25 16.45 12.85
C SER A 487 -7.26 16.81 11.36
N VAL A 488 -6.08 16.70 10.70
CA VAL A 488 -5.89 17.05 9.30
C VAL A 488 -4.97 16.02 8.64
N VAL A 489 -5.24 15.71 7.37
CA VAL A 489 -4.31 15.02 6.48
C VAL A 489 -3.86 15.99 5.40
N ILE A 490 -2.57 16.03 5.12
CA ILE A 490 -2.02 16.69 3.95
C ILE A 490 -1.46 15.60 3.04
N ALA A 491 -1.97 15.52 1.82
CA ALA A 491 -1.55 14.57 0.83
C ALA A 491 -1.29 15.26 -0.50
N ASN A 492 -0.08 15.11 -1.04
CA ASN A 492 0.36 15.79 -2.25
C ASN A 492 0.09 17.31 -2.22
N GLY A 493 0.31 17.96 -1.05
CA GLY A 493 0.08 19.39 -0.83
C GLY A 493 -1.40 19.82 -0.71
N ARG A 494 -2.35 18.87 -0.70
CA ARG A 494 -3.79 19.13 -0.52
C ARG A 494 -4.20 18.91 0.92
N ILE A 495 -5.01 19.82 1.47
CA ILE A 495 -5.54 19.75 2.83
C ILE A 495 -6.84 18.93 2.86
N PHE A 496 -6.89 17.97 3.77
CA PHE A 496 -8.09 17.21 4.11
C PHE A 496 -8.34 17.36 5.62
N ASP A 497 -9.04 18.42 5.98
CA ASP A 497 -9.49 18.66 7.35
C ASP A 497 -10.62 17.69 7.77
N ARG A 498 -11.15 17.85 8.97
CA ARG A 498 -12.23 17.02 9.48
C ARG A 498 -13.45 17.00 8.54
N SER A 499 -13.83 18.16 7.99
CA SER A 499 -14.96 18.28 7.06
C SER A 499 -14.70 17.56 5.74
N ALA A 500 -13.54 17.82 5.14
CA ALA A 500 -13.14 17.19 3.88
C ALA A 500 -13.02 15.67 4.02
N ARG A 501 -12.44 15.17 5.11
CA ARG A 501 -12.36 13.73 5.39
C ARG A 501 -13.75 13.10 5.58
N ALA A 502 -14.66 13.78 6.31
CA ALA A 502 -16.04 13.32 6.44
C ALA A 502 -16.77 13.29 5.09
N GLN A 503 -16.50 14.26 4.20
CA GLN A 503 -17.04 14.26 2.84
C GLN A 503 -16.54 13.07 2.01
N LEU A 504 -15.26 12.69 2.12
CA LEU A 504 -14.72 11.49 1.47
C LEU A 504 -15.43 10.22 1.94
N LEU A 505 -15.57 10.05 3.25
CA LEU A 505 -16.26 8.90 3.84
C LEU A 505 -17.73 8.85 3.41
N ASN A 506 -18.44 9.97 3.48
CA ASN A 506 -19.84 10.07 3.07
C ASN A 506 -20.02 9.85 1.55
N HIS A 507 -19.06 10.26 0.74
CA HIS A 507 -19.07 10.00 -0.70
C HIS A 507 -19.04 8.50 -0.97
N VAL A 508 -18.06 7.80 -0.38
CA VAL A 508 -17.93 6.34 -0.52
C VAL A 508 -19.19 5.62 -0.01
N GLU A 509 -19.68 5.98 1.17
CA GLU A 509 -20.91 5.36 1.72
C GLU A 509 -22.11 5.53 0.79
N ARG A 510 -22.30 6.71 0.20
CA ARG A 510 -23.39 6.97 -0.75
C ARG A 510 -23.23 6.20 -2.05
N ALA A 511 -22.02 6.19 -2.63
CA ALA A 511 -21.75 5.49 -3.88
C ALA A 511 -21.98 3.97 -3.77
N LEU A 512 -21.85 3.40 -2.58
CA LEU A 512 -22.05 1.97 -2.32
C LEU A 512 -23.48 1.58 -1.98
N LYS A 513 -24.39 2.55 -1.76
CA LYS A 513 -25.84 2.29 -1.50
C LYS A 513 -26.63 2.12 -2.80
N HIS A 514 -26.08 2.51 -3.92
CA HIS A 514 -26.69 2.46 -5.27
C HIS A 514 -25.98 1.44 -6.16
#